data_470c74a37b880e7cbef51ebbe33a0199
#
_entry.id   470c74a37b880e7cbef51ebbe33a0199
#
_cell.length_a   1.000
_cell.length_b   1.000
_cell.length_c   1.000
_cell.angle_alpha   90.00
_cell.angle_beta   90.00
_cell.angle_gamma   90.00
#
_symmetry.space_group_name_H-M   'P 1'
#
loop_
_entity.id
_entity.type
_entity.pdbx_description
1 polymer ?
#
loop_
_entity_poly.entity_id
_entity_poly.type
_entity_poly.pdbx_seq_one_letter_code
_entity_poly.pdbx_strand_id
1 'polypeptide(L)'
;MAKVYDVVVIGSGAAGGMAATQLCLKGLKVLMLERGPKFNIATDFAHHRKPYQFPFRGRIRPSERSIYNYTANAWNKKHFVNELENPYTGKKFTWVRAQAVGGKTLHWGLVSLRLSPRDFKAASHDGVGTDWPISYEDVEPYYSKVEDWIGVCGHTDRLQNNPDSHFLPPVPLTCAESIFKGQVESKFAGRHVIQGRSATVTKPGFHGRVPCHYCGHCGRVCNVGASFSSVGALLPIAEKTGNLTTRTNAVVWKVTADKENRAKSVVFIDRITRRVEEVYGKVIVVGAGTLDTTRILLNSKSDDHPNGLGNSSGVLGKYFCEQIMAGSISGIIPRLKGNANRGGDAHPEGGGIYIPRFRNLKEQRKDFVRGYGFEGGGGSSEFPGFARKIPGFGAEFKDEVKKYYATVISMGSFGEVVPRAENHVEIDPTVRDTWGIPVLKFEVEWGPNELAMARDAVDTQEEMFKKAGIEVIGERKTPLPPGWSIHSAGTARMGNDPESSYLNKFNQSHDIKNLFVTDASCFLNSSEKNPTLTILALSMRTADYIAEQMRAGAFG
;
A
#
# COMPACT_ATOMS: atom_id res chain seq x y z
N MET A 1 -0.80 19.57 -35.28
CA MET A 1 -0.42 19.87 -33.89
C MET A 1 -0.56 18.60 -33.06
N ALA A 2 0.35 18.34 -32.13
CA ALA A 2 0.22 17.22 -31.21
C ALA A 2 -1.03 17.41 -30.32
N LYS A 3 -1.72 16.30 -29.99
CA LYS A 3 -2.90 16.35 -29.10
C LYS A 3 -2.46 16.73 -27.69
N VAL A 4 -3.05 17.76 -27.12
CA VAL A 4 -2.84 18.18 -25.73
C VAL A 4 -4.05 17.75 -24.91
N TYR A 5 -3.79 17.01 -23.81
CA TYR A 5 -4.81 16.64 -22.85
C TYR A 5 -4.95 17.71 -21.75
N ASP A 6 -6.10 17.77 -21.11
CA ASP A 6 -6.21 18.65 -19.94
C ASP A 6 -5.30 18.16 -18.81
N VAL A 7 -5.28 16.82 -18.57
CA VAL A 7 -4.39 16.22 -17.57
C VAL A 7 -3.75 14.94 -18.11
N VAL A 8 -2.44 14.78 -17.88
CA VAL A 8 -1.75 13.50 -18.03
C VAL A 8 -1.50 12.91 -16.64
N VAL A 9 -2.01 11.70 -16.41
CA VAL A 9 -1.85 10.96 -15.15
C VAL A 9 -0.87 9.81 -15.37
N ILE A 10 0.15 9.71 -14.55
CA ILE A 10 1.18 8.66 -14.60
C ILE A 10 0.88 7.61 -13.52
N GLY A 11 0.57 6.39 -13.92
CA GLY A 11 0.17 5.28 -13.07
C GLY A 11 -1.35 5.09 -13.02
N SER A 12 -1.79 3.83 -12.89
CA SER A 12 -3.19 3.40 -12.85
C SER A 12 -3.61 2.73 -11.54
N GLY A 13 -2.72 2.75 -10.54
CA GLY A 13 -2.95 2.18 -9.22
C GLY A 13 -3.93 2.98 -8.37
N ALA A 14 -3.81 2.91 -7.04
CA ALA A 14 -4.67 3.63 -6.10
C ALA A 14 -4.66 5.14 -6.38
N ALA A 15 -3.48 5.75 -6.39
CA ALA A 15 -3.30 7.19 -6.57
C ALA A 15 -3.78 7.66 -7.95
N GLY A 16 -3.12 7.18 -9.02
CA GLY A 16 -3.43 7.64 -10.38
C GLY A 16 -4.83 7.23 -10.83
N GLY A 17 -5.32 6.05 -10.43
CA GLY A 17 -6.70 5.61 -10.72
C GLY A 17 -7.75 6.52 -10.08
N MET A 18 -7.55 6.92 -8.80
CA MET A 18 -8.44 7.85 -8.12
C MET A 18 -8.40 9.24 -8.75
N ALA A 19 -7.19 9.79 -8.99
CA ALA A 19 -7.03 11.09 -9.64
C ALA A 19 -7.69 11.12 -11.02
N ALA A 20 -7.39 10.14 -11.87
CA ALA A 20 -7.98 10.06 -13.21
C ALA A 20 -9.52 9.98 -13.17
N THR A 21 -10.06 9.17 -12.26
CA THR A 21 -11.52 9.00 -12.13
C THR A 21 -12.19 10.30 -11.70
N GLN A 22 -11.67 10.98 -10.67
CA GLN A 22 -12.22 12.25 -10.21
C GLN A 22 -12.15 13.34 -11.30
N LEU A 23 -11.02 13.48 -11.96
CA LEU A 23 -10.83 14.46 -13.04
C LEU A 23 -11.78 14.20 -14.22
N CYS A 24 -11.95 12.93 -14.62
CA CYS A 24 -12.91 12.55 -15.67
C CYS A 24 -14.36 12.88 -15.30
N LEU A 25 -14.76 12.66 -14.05
CA LEU A 25 -16.09 13.01 -13.54
C LEU A 25 -16.32 14.53 -13.53
N LYS A 26 -15.25 15.33 -13.42
CA LYS A 26 -15.32 16.80 -13.52
C LYS A 26 -15.23 17.32 -14.95
N GLY A 27 -15.28 16.43 -15.95
CA GLY A 27 -15.35 16.76 -17.38
C GLY A 27 -13.99 16.98 -18.07
N LEU A 28 -12.88 16.77 -17.36
CA LEU A 28 -11.54 16.97 -17.92
C LEU A 28 -11.12 15.78 -18.80
N LYS A 29 -10.44 16.06 -19.92
CA LYS A 29 -9.88 15.05 -20.82
C LYS A 29 -8.55 14.54 -20.25
N VAL A 30 -8.55 13.29 -19.81
CA VAL A 30 -7.42 12.66 -19.11
C VAL A 30 -6.75 11.62 -19.99
N LEU A 31 -5.42 11.68 -20.11
CA LEU A 31 -4.58 10.59 -20.59
C LEU A 31 -3.93 9.91 -19.39
N MET A 32 -4.18 8.63 -19.18
CA MET A 32 -3.54 7.83 -18.16
C MET A 32 -2.47 6.91 -18.77
N LEU A 33 -1.23 7.02 -18.31
CA LEU A 33 -0.09 6.20 -18.73
C LEU A 33 0.14 5.08 -17.73
N GLU A 34 0.19 3.84 -18.20
CA GLU A 34 0.46 2.66 -17.36
C GLU A 34 1.60 1.82 -17.97
N ARG A 35 2.58 1.47 -17.15
CA ARG A 35 3.73 0.67 -17.54
C ARG A 35 3.35 -0.73 -18.03
N GLY A 36 2.38 -1.36 -17.38
CA GLY A 36 1.97 -2.73 -17.65
C GLY A 36 0.81 -2.86 -18.65
N PRO A 37 0.49 -4.09 -19.05
CA PRO A 37 -0.68 -4.37 -19.88
C PRO A 37 -1.99 -4.29 -19.08
N LYS A 38 -3.13 -4.22 -19.79
CA LYS A 38 -4.46 -4.43 -19.23
C LYS A 38 -4.78 -5.93 -19.26
N PHE A 39 -5.10 -6.49 -18.11
CA PHE A 39 -5.57 -7.87 -17.97
C PHE A 39 -7.08 -7.93 -17.86
N ASN A 40 -7.67 -8.98 -18.40
CA ASN A 40 -9.09 -9.26 -18.22
C ASN A 40 -9.30 -10.02 -16.90
N ILE A 41 -10.07 -9.44 -15.98
CA ILE A 41 -10.32 -10.03 -14.65
C ILE A 41 -10.96 -11.42 -14.78
N ALA A 42 -11.83 -11.65 -15.76
CA ALA A 42 -12.54 -12.91 -15.90
C ALA A 42 -11.67 -14.06 -16.41
N THR A 43 -10.64 -13.80 -17.21
CA THR A 43 -9.87 -14.84 -17.93
C THR A 43 -8.40 -14.92 -17.52
N ASP A 44 -7.78 -13.80 -17.13
CA ASP A 44 -6.33 -13.73 -16.97
C ASP A 44 -5.83 -14.03 -15.55
N PHE A 45 -6.75 -14.16 -14.59
CA PHE A 45 -6.46 -14.44 -13.19
C PHE A 45 -6.86 -15.87 -12.80
N ALA A 46 -6.19 -16.38 -11.77
CA ALA A 46 -6.30 -17.79 -11.39
C ALA A 46 -7.55 -18.15 -10.60
N HIS A 47 -8.29 -17.16 -10.10
CA HIS A 47 -9.53 -17.29 -9.31
C HIS A 47 -9.57 -18.54 -8.40
N HIS A 48 -10.49 -19.48 -8.69
CA HIS A 48 -10.79 -20.65 -7.87
C HIS A 48 -9.96 -21.89 -8.21
N ARG A 49 -8.90 -21.78 -9.01
CA ARG A 49 -8.01 -22.91 -9.26
C ARG A 49 -7.35 -23.39 -7.98
N LYS A 50 -7.32 -24.70 -7.79
CA LYS A 50 -6.66 -25.32 -6.64
C LYS A 50 -5.15 -25.33 -6.80
N PRO A 51 -4.36 -25.33 -5.71
CA PRO A 51 -2.91 -25.32 -5.77
C PRO A 51 -2.27 -26.41 -6.64
N TYR A 52 -2.85 -27.61 -6.61
CA TYR A 52 -2.35 -28.73 -7.42
C TYR A 52 -2.59 -28.56 -8.93
N GLN A 53 -3.45 -27.62 -9.33
CA GLN A 53 -3.71 -27.28 -10.74
C GLN A 53 -2.68 -26.29 -11.30
N PHE A 54 -1.77 -25.79 -10.47
CA PHE A 54 -0.72 -24.88 -10.90
C PHE A 54 0.63 -25.59 -11.05
N PRO A 55 1.48 -25.13 -11.99
CA PRO A 55 2.88 -25.53 -12.01
C PRO A 55 3.52 -25.30 -10.63
N PHE A 56 4.37 -26.24 -10.20
CA PHE A 56 5.06 -26.19 -8.90
C PHE A 56 4.12 -25.98 -7.69
N ARG A 57 2.86 -26.43 -7.79
CA ARG A 57 1.81 -26.21 -6.78
C ARG A 57 1.63 -24.74 -6.41
N GLY A 58 1.68 -23.86 -7.41
CA GLY A 58 1.54 -22.42 -7.27
C GLY A 58 2.80 -21.67 -6.80
N ARG A 59 3.92 -22.33 -6.60
CA ARG A 59 5.18 -21.68 -6.20
C ARG A 59 5.96 -21.15 -7.39
N ILE A 60 6.80 -20.14 -7.15
CA ILE A 60 7.84 -19.72 -8.11
C ILE A 60 8.85 -20.84 -8.28
N ARG A 61 9.33 -21.05 -9.51
CA ARG A 61 10.44 -21.99 -9.80
C ARG A 61 11.66 -21.59 -8.95
N PRO A 62 12.44 -22.56 -8.43
CA PRO A 62 13.65 -22.24 -7.68
C PRO A 62 14.61 -21.31 -8.42
N SER A 63 14.80 -21.49 -9.73
CA SER A 63 15.64 -20.67 -10.60
C SER A 63 15.13 -19.22 -10.80
N GLU A 64 13.87 -18.94 -10.51
CA GLU A 64 13.26 -17.61 -10.65
C GLU A 64 13.14 -16.87 -9.32
N ARG A 65 13.47 -17.49 -8.19
CA ARG A 65 13.27 -16.90 -6.85
C ARG A 65 14.10 -15.65 -6.59
N SER A 66 15.26 -15.53 -7.21
CA SER A 66 16.15 -14.39 -7.06
C SER A 66 15.72 -13.15 -7.84
N ILE A 67 14.84 -13.32 -8.83
CA ILE A 67 14.43 -12.25 -9.74
C ILE A 67 13.02 -11.72 -9.49
N TYR A 68 12.25 -12.40 -8.65
CA TYR A 68 10.92 -11.95 -8.26
C TYR A 68 10.85 -11.65 -6.76
N ASN A 69 10.03 -10.68 -6.38
CA ASN A 69 9.75 -10.37 -4.99
C ASN A 69 9.01 -11.54 -4.28
N TYR A 70 8.96 -11.50 -2.95
CA TYR A 70 8.41 -12.57 -2.12
C TYR A 70 6.90 -12.79 -2.27
N THR A 71 6.15 -11.80 -2.80
CA THR A 71 4.71 -11.92 -3.02
C THR A 71 4.38 -12.61 -4.34
N ALA A 72 5.36 -12.77 -5.22
CA ALA A 72 5.17 -13.40 -6.51
C ALA A 72 5.01 -14.92 -6.38
N ASN A 73 4.17 -15.48 -7.23
CA ASN A 73 3.88 -16.91 -7.31
C ASN A 73 3.58 -17.33 -8.77
N ALA A 74 3.27 -18.57 -9.03
CA ALA A 74 3.12 -19.08 -10.38
C ALA A 74 1.97 -18.45 -11.18
N TRP A 75 0.97 -17.89 -10.53
CA TRP A 75 -0.19 -17.26 -11.21
C TRP A 75 -0.08 -15.74 -11.34
N ASN A 76 0.62 -15.05 -10.41
CA ASN A 76 0.68 -13.59 -10.39
C ASN A 76 2.02 -12.98 -10.84
N LYS A 77 3.08 -13.78 -11.02
CA LYS A 77 4.41 -13.25 -11.37
C LYS A 77 4.42 -12.36 -12.62
N LYS A 78 3.51 -12.61 -13.57
CA LYS A 78 3.36 -11.77 -14.78
C LYS A 78 2.86 -10.35 -14.50
N HIS A 79 2.29 -10.12 -13.31
CA HIS A 79 1.81 -8.80 -12.86
C HIS A 79 2.87 -7.99 -12.14
N PHE A 80 4.02 -8.60 -11.82
CA PHE A 80 5.11 -7.94 -11.11
C PHE A 80 6.30 -7.65 -12.01
N VAL A 81 6.99 -6.56 -11.70
CA VAL A 81 8.30 -6.26 -12.24
C VAL A 81 9.30 -7.25 -11.69
N ASN A 82 10.20 -7.75 -12.52
CA ASN A 82 11.31 -8.58 -12.08
C ASN A 82 12.62 -7.78 -12.05
N GLU A 83 13.58 -8.24 -11.25
CA GLU A 83 14.85 -7.56 -11.03
C GLU A 83 15.78 -7.57 -12.26
N LEU A 84 15.58 -8.47 -13.23
CA LEU A 84 16.34 -8.46 -14.49
C LEU A 84 15.89 -7.33 -15.41
N GLU A 85 14.57 -7.06 -15.46
CA GLU A 85 14.05 -5.98 -16.31
C GLU A 85 14.32 -4.60 -15.70
N ASN A 86 14.25 -4.49 -14.39
CA ASN A 86 14.42 -3.22 -13.69
C ASN A 86 15.13 -3.44 -12.35
N PRO A 87 16.46 -3.56 -12.36
CA PRO A 87 17.27 -3.69 -11.16
C PRO A 87 17.26 -2.42 -10.32
N TYR A 88 17.83 -2.52 -9.14
CA TYR A 88 18.22 -1.41 -8.28
C TYR A 88 19.62 -1.68 -7.72
N THR A 89 20.26 -0.67 -7.11
CA THR A 89 21.58 -0.78 -6.50
C THR A 89 21.57 -0.26 -5.05
N GLY A 90 22.73 -0.29 -4.38
CA GLY A 90 22.86 0.17 -2.99
C GLY A 90 22.52 -0.89 -1.96
N LYS A 91 21.95 -0.48 -0.82
CA LYS A 91 21.60 -1.37 0.29
C LYS A 91 20.47 -2.32 -0.08
N LYS A 92 20.45 -3.48 0.56
CA LYS A 92 19.41 -4.51 0.35
C LYS A 92 18.03 -3.95 0.68
N PHE A 93 17.15 -3.99 -0.30
CA PHE A 93 15.76 -3.51 -0.21
C PHE A 93 14.81 -4.51 -0.87
N THR A 94 13.60 -4.68 -0.35
CA THR A 94 12.59 -5.54 -0.97
C THR A 94 11.60 -4.69 -1.75
N TRP A 95 11.82 -4.51 -3.04
CA TRP A 95 11.00 -3.63 -3.85
C TRP A 95 9.88 -4.38 -4.59
N VAL A 96 8.66 -4.33 -4.06
CA VAL A 96 7.47 -4.91 -4.69
C VAL A 96 6.82 -3.90 -5.63
N ARG A 97 6.85 -4.19 -6.92
CA ARG A 97 6.30 -3.33 -8.00
C ARG A 97 5.34 -4.11 -8.87
N ALA A 98 4.11 -3.62 -9.02
CA ALA A 98 3.17 -4.17 -10.01
C ALA A 98 3.35 -3.50 -11.38
N GLN A 99 3.16 -4.26 -12.45
CA GLN A 99 3.16 -3.78 -13.83
C GLN A 99 1.89 -4.28 -14.56
N ALA A 100 0.78 -3.70 -14.21
CA ALA A 100 -0.52 -4.00 -14.78
C ALA A 100 -1.46 -2.82 -14.56
N VAL A 101 -2.43 -2.61 -15.45
CA VAL A 101 -3.50 -1.65 -15.18
C VAL A 101 -4.18 -2.01 -13.86
N GLY A 102 -4.25 -1.04 -12.94
CA GLY A 102 -4.68 -1.24 -11.57
C GLY A 102 -3.54 -1.31 -10.55
N GLY A 103 -2.30 -1.49 -10.98
CA GLY A 103 -1.13 -1.48 -10.12
C GLY A 103 -1.23 -2.46 -8.94
N LYS A 104 -0.66 -2.08 -7.79
CA LYS A 104 -0.71 -2.91 -6.56
C LYS A 104 -2.11 -3.13 -6.00
N THR A 105 -3.15 -2.39 -6.43
CA THR A 105 -4.53 -2.65 -5.99
C THR A 105 -5.07 -4.01 -6.45
N LEU A 106 -4.39 -4.67 -7.36
CA LEU A 106 -4.70 -6.05 -7.77
C LEU A 106 -4.30 -7.11 -6.72
N HIS A 107 -3.36 -6.78 -5.82
CA HIS A 107 -2.71 -7.75 -4.92
C HIS A 107 -2.49 -7.22 -3.49
N TRP A 108 -3.18 -6.15 -3.08
CA TRP A 108 -2.99 -5.55 -1.77
C TRP A 108 -3.83 -6.22 -0.67
N GLY A 109 -3.47 -5.99 0.57
CA GLY A 109 -4.11 -6.60 1.73
C GLY A 109 -5.48 -6.00 2.12
N LEU A 110 -6.03 -5.04 1.37
CA LEU A 110 -7.34 -4.39 1.56
C LEU A 110 -7.50 -3.64 2.89
N VAL A 111 -6.50 -3.62 3.77
CA VAL A 111 -6.56 -2.94 5.07
C VAL A 111 -6.75 -1.44 4.85
N SER A 112 -7.81 -0.89 5.46
CA SER A 112 -8.28 0.47 5.22
C SER A 112 -8.46 1.20 6.55
N LEU A 113 -7.36 1.77 7.03
CA LEU A 113 -7.29 2.50 8.29
C LEU A 113 -7.07 3.99 8.02
N ARG A 114 -7.79 4.85 8.74
CA ARG A 114 -7.55 6.30 8.72
C ARG A 114 -6.33 6.63 9.55
N LEU A 115 -5.48 7.55 9.10
CA LEU A 115 -4.55 8.23 9.99
C LEU A 115 -5.36 8.99 11.04
N SER A 116 -4.88 9.04 12.28
CA SER A 116 -5.53 9.78 13.37
C SER A 116 -5.05 11.24 13.40
N PRO A 117 -5.76 12.14 14.10
CA PRO A 117 -5.27 13.52 14.31
C PRO A 117 -3.83 13.57 14.85
N ARG A 118 -3.46 12.59 15.72
CA ARG A 118 -2.10 12.48 16.24
C ARG A 118 -1.07 12.20 15.14
N ASP A 119 -1.39 11.41 14.13
CA ASP A 119 -0.45 11.07 13.06
C ASP A 119 -0.07 12.31 12.22
N PHE A 120 -1.00 13.25 12.04
CA PHE A 120 -0.75 14.54 11.37
C PHE A 120 0.09 15.49 12.21
N LYS A 121 0.15 15.31 13.54
CA LYS A 121 0.86 16.15 14.52
C LYS A 121 1.90 15.35 15.31
N ALA A 122 2.47 14.33 14.68
CA ALA A 122 3.36 13.41 15.34
C ALA A 122 4.63 14.08 15.87
N ALA A 123 5.22 15.01 15.11
CA ALA A 123 6.40 15.77 15.53
C ALA A 123 6.11 16.69 16.73
N SER A 124 4.96 17.34 16.76
CA SER A 124 4.52 18.13 17.92
C SER A 124 4.36 17.29 19.20
N HIS A 125 4.08 15.99 19.05
CA HIS A 125 3.90 15.08 20.19
C HIS A 125 5.20 14.51 20.75
N ASP A 126 6.19 14.23 19.91
CA ASP A 126 7.41 13.53 20.32
C ASP A 126 8.71 14.28 20.00
N GLY A 127 8.61 15.48 19.40
CA GLY A 127 9.76 16.33 19.09
C GLY A 127 10.61 15.87 17.91
N VAL A 128 10.17 14.83 17.14
CA VAL A 128 10.98 14.25 16.07
C VAL A 128 10.28 14.35 14.70
N GLY A 129 11.00 14.88 13.72
CA GLY A 129 10.50 15.05 12.35
C GLY A 129 9.79 16.37 12.12
N THR A 130 8.76 16.35 11.29
CA THR A 130 7.97 17.53 10.89
C THR A 130 6.49 17.15 10.85
N ASP A 131 5.62 18.03 11.34
CA ASP A 131 4.17 17.88 11.24
C ASP A 131 3.71 18.04 9.78
N TRP A 132 2.60 17.39 9.46
CA TRP A 132 1.95 17.59 8.17
C TRP A 132 1.46 19.04 8.06
N PRO A 133 1.53 19.68 6.85
CA PRO A 133 0.99 21.03 6.62
C PRO A 133 -0.54 21.05 6.54
N ILE A 134 -1.16 19.89 6.72
CA ILE A 134 -2.60 19.65 6.76
C ILE A 134 -2.97 18.94 8.06
N SER A 135 -4.23 19.06 8.46
CA SER A 135 -4.78 18.39 9.64
C SER A 135 -5.63 17.17 9.26
N TYR A 136 -6.08 16.42 10.27
CA TYR A 136 -7.06 15.34 10.08
C TYR A 136 -8.35 15.86 9.47
N GLU A 137 -8.82 17.02 9.92
CA GLU A 137 -10.05 17.67 9.49
C GLU A 137 -10.01 18.08 8.01
N ASP A 138 -8.83 18.41 7.48
CA ASP A 138 -8.64 18.69 6.04
C ASP A 138 -8.83 17.43 5.17
N VAL A 139 -8.62 16.24 5.73
CA VAL A 139 -8.63 14.95 5.00
C VAL A 139 -9.87 14.12 5.33
N GLU A 140 -10.47 14.30 6.51
CA GLU A 140 -11.63 13.52 6.98
C GLU A 140 -12.78 13.48 5.96
N PRO A 141 -13.21 14.57 5.32
CA PRO A 141 -14.29 14.53 4.32
C PRO A 141 -13.94 13.67 3.11
N TYR A 142 -12.66 13.57 2.78
CA TYR A 142 -12.17 12.73 1.68
C TYR A 142 -12.04 11.28 2.10
N TYR A 143 -11.66 10.99 3.35
CA TYR A 143 -11.75 9.63 3.89
C TYR A 143 -13.16 9.09 3.76
N SER A 144 -14.15 9.83 4.25
CA SER A 144 -15.56 9.42 4.21
C SER A 144 -16.04 9.17 2.77
N LYS A 145 -15.75 10.07 1.83
CA LYS A 145 -16.09 9.88 0.42
C LYS A 145 -15.43 8.66 -0.22
N VAL A 146 -14.14 8.44 0.07
CA VAL A 146 -13.38 7.30 -0.46
C VAL A 146 -13.92 6.00 0.10
N GLU A 147 -14.18 5.92 1.40
CA GLU A 147 -14.73 4.73 2.05
C GLU A 147 -16.10 4.35 1.48
N ASP A 148 -16.95 5.34 1.23
CA ASP A 148 -18.25 5.16 0.54
C ASP A 148 -18.06 4.68 -0.92
N TRP A 149 -16.95 5.03 -1.57
CA TRP A 149 -16.70 4.59 -2.94
C TRP A 149 -16.13 3.18 -3.03
N ILE A 150 -15.14 2.89 -2.19
CA ILE A 150 -14.43 1.61 -2.26
C ILE A 150 -15.15 0.50 -1.50
N GLY A 151 -16.03 0.86 -0.57
CA GLY A 151 -16.78 -0.07 0.25
C GLY A 151 -15.93 -0.63 1.39
N VAL A 152 -15.73 0.15 2.47
CA VAL A 152 -14.99 -0.31 3.64
C VAL A 152 -15.95 -0.96 4.65
N CYS A 153 -15.73 -2.23 4.96
CA CYS A 153 -16.42 -2.92 6.04
C CYS A 153 -15.60 -2.83 7.34
N GLY A 154 -16.30 -2.79 8.48
CA GLY A 154 -15.64 -2.65 9.79
C GLY A 154 -16.66 -2.43 10.91
N HIS A 155 -16.15 -2.19 12.10
CA HIS A 155 -16.93 -1.90 13.29
C HIS A 155 -16.58 -0.52 13.85
N THR A 156 -17.55 0.15 14.47
CA THR A 156 -17.36 1.42 15.19
C THR A 156 -16.80 1.14 16.57
N ASP A 157 -15.51 1.47 16.78
CA ASP A 157 -14.78 1.11 18.00
C ASP A 157 -14.57 2.29 18.94
N ARG A 158 -14.79 3.54 18.48
CA ARG A 158 -14.68 4.80 19.24
C ARG A 158 -13.29 5.03 19.83
N LEU A 159 -12.24 4.64 19.12
CA LEU A 159 -10.86 4.81 19.54
C LEU A 159 -10.26 6.09 18.92
N GLN A 160 -9.74 6.99 19.75
CA GLN A 160 -9.18 8.28 19.27
C GLN A 160 -8.02 8.12 18.29
N ASN A 161 -7.17 7.12 18.51
CA ASN A 161 -6.02 6.82 17.65
C ASN A 161 -6.36 5.92 16.46
N ASN A 162 -7.62 5.54 16.28
CA ASN A 162 -8.11 4.76 15.15
C ASN A 162 -9.52 5.23 14.75
N PRO A 163 -9.65 6.44 14.15
CA PRO A 163 -10.93 7.07 13.88
C PRO A 163 -11.89 6.18 13.10
N ASP A 164 -13.16 6.28 13.44
CA ASP A 164 -14.24 5.50 12.81
C ASP A 164 -14.74 6.13 11.51
N SER A 165 -15.49 5.37 10.76
CA SER A 165 -16.17 5.72 9.51
C SER A 165 -17.61 5.23 9.46
N HIS A 166 -18.28 5.46 8.33
CA HIS A 166 -19.56 4.84 7.97
C HIS A 166 -19.29 3.48 7.34
N PHE A 167 -19.07 2.47 8.17
CA PHE A 167 -18.69 1.14 7.69
C PHE A 167 -19.88 0.35 7.09
N LEU A 168 -19.57 -0.46 6.09
CA LEU A 168 -20.38 -1.61 5.75
C LEU A 168 -20.35 -2.63 6.90
N PRO A 169 -21.31 -3.57 6.99
CA PRO A 169 -21.28 -4.60 8.02
C PRO A 169 -19.92 -5.29 8.11
N PRO A 170 -19.36 -5.49 9.32
CA PRO A 170 -18.04 -6.08 9.47
C PRO A 170 -18.04 -7.55 9.05
N VAL A 171 -16.85 -8.04 8.67
CA VAL A 171 -16.62 -9.48 8.54
C VAL A 171 -16.65 -10.10 9.93
N PRO A 172 -17.47 -11.13 10.20
CA PRO A 172 -17.52 -11.76 11.53
C PRO A 172 -16.15 -12.31 11.94
N LEU A 173 -15.81 -12.17 13.23
CA LEU A 173 -14.62 -12.83 13.78
C LEU A 173 -14.77 -14.34 13.74
N THR A 174 -13.69 -15.04 13.43
CA THR A 174 -13.63 -16.50 13.59
C THR A 174 -13.65 -16.88 15.07
N CYS A 175 -13.87 -18.16 15.38
CA CYS A 175 -13.79 -18.66 16.74
C CYS A 175 -12.42 -18.38 17.37
N ALA A 176 -11.34 -18.57 16.62
CA ALA A 176 -9.97 -18.31 17.08
C ALA A 176 -9.76 -16.82 17.42
N GLU A 177 -10.24 -15.93 16.59
CA GLU A 177 -10.14 -14.49 16.80
C GLU A 177 -10.98 -14.00 17.97
N SER A 178 -12.22 -14.50 18.09
CA SER A 178 -13.12 -14.16 19.21
C SER A 178 -12.53 -14.59 20.56
N ILE A 179 -11.90 -15.77 20.62
CA ILE A 179 -11.22 -16.25 21.80
C ILE A 179 -10.03 -15.37 22.14
N PHE A 180 -9.18 -15.08 21.15
CA PHE A 180 -8.00 -14.23 21.33
C PHE A 180 -8.39 -12.84 21.82
N LYS A 181 -9.39 -12.20 21.16
CA LYS A 181 -9.93 -10.91 21.57
C LYS A 181 -10.36 -10.93 23.04
N GLY A 182 -11.22 -11.86 23.43
CA GLY A 182 -11.71 -11.96 24.81
C GLY A 182 -10.59 -12.16 25.82
N GLN A 183 -9.58 -12.98 25.50
CA GLN A 183 -8.44 -13.20 26.40
C GLN A 183 -7.53 -11.98 26.51
N VAL A 184 -7.23 -11.29 25.42
CA VAL A 184 -6.37 -10.10 25.45
C VAL A 184 -7.06 -8.96 26.19
N GLU A 185 -8.29 -8.61 25.82
CA GLU A 185 -9.00 -7.48 26.40
C GLU A 185 -9.32 -7.66 27.89
N SER A 186 -9.53 -8.91 28.36
CA SER A 186 -9.72 -9.20 29.78
C SER A 186 -8.47 -9.10 30.63
N LYS A 187 -7.28 -9.21 30.02
CA LYS A 187 -5.99 -9.29 30.74
C LYS A 187 -5.11 -8.05 30.58
N PHE A 188 -5.44 -7.20 29.62
CA PHE A 188 -4.64 -6.03 29.31
C PHE A 188 -5.50 -4.78 29.14
N ALA A 189 -5.45 -3.89 30.11
CA ALA A 189 -6.11 -2.60 29.98
C ALA A 189 -5.54 -1.79 28.81
N GLY A 190 -6.40 -1.23 27.97
CA GLY A 190 -6.03 -0.38 26.85
C GLY A 190 -5.48 -1.09 25.61
N ARG A 191 -5.44 -2.43 25.59
CA ARG A 191 -5.16 -3.20 24.36
C ARG A 191 -6.47 -3.66 23.76
N HIS A 192 -6.93 -2.94 22.74
CA HIS A 192 -8.19 -3.24 22.05
C HIS A 192 -7.91 -4.14 20.84
N VAL A 193 -8.61 -5.27 20.76
CA VAL A 193 -8.56 -6.15 19.59
C VAL A 193 -9.82 -5.88 18.77
N ILE A 194 -9.68 -5.15 17.69
CA ILE A 194 -10.81 -4.77 16.82
C ILE A 194 -10.90 -5.67 15.59
N GLN A 195 -12.08 -5.70 14.97
CA GLN A 195 -12.23 -6.33 13.65
C GLN A 195 -11.47 -5.58 12.60
N GLY A 196 -10.85 -6.29 11.66
CA GLY A 196 -10.14 -5.68 10.54
C GLY A 196 -11.06 -4.80 9.70
N ARG A 197 -10.57 -3.62 9.31
CA ARG A 197 -11.26 -2.70 8.42
C ARG A 197 -10.78 -2.95 7.00
N SER A 198 -11.65 -3.48 6.15
CA SER A 198 -11.29 -3.99 4.83
C SER A 198 -12.08 -3.29 3.72
N ALA A 199 -11.39 -2.92 2.63
CA ALA A 199 -12.02 -2.40 1.42
C ALA A 199 -12.76 -3.51 0.65
N THR A 200 -13.80 -4.08 1.30
CA THR A 200 -14.59 -5.21 0.81
C THR A 200 -16.08 -4.97 1.00
N VAL A 201 -16.84 -5.11 -0.09
CA VAL A 201 -18.30 -5.01 -0.05
C VAL A 201 -18.89 -6.24 0.63
N THR A 202 -19.63 -6.03 1.74
CA THR A 202 -20.22 -7.11 2.55
C THR A 202 -21.74 -7.16 2.50
N LYS A 203 -22.39 -6.21 1.82
CA LYS A 203 -23.86 -6.20 1.63
C LYS A 203 -24.25 -6.01 0.16
N PRO A 204 -25.40 -6.55 -0.28
CA PRO A 204 -25.94 -6.32 -1.63
C PRO A 204 -26.24 -4.84 -1.91
N GLY A 205 -26.27 -4.48 -3.21
CA GLY A 205 -26.74 -3.17 -3.67
C GLY A 205 -25.72 -2.03 -3.52
N PHE A 206 -24.48 -2.32 -3.20
CA PHE A 206 -23.45 -1.29 -3.03
C PHE A 206 -22.81 -0.91 -4.39
N HIS A 207 -23.22 0.24 -4.95
CA HIS A 207 -22.72 0.79 -6.22
C HIS A 207 -22.69 -0.23 -7.39
N GLY A 208 -23.64 -1.16 -7.43
CA GLY A 208 -23.71 -2.21 -8.45
C GLY A 208 -22.65 -3.32 -8.30
N ARG A 209 -21.86 -3.31 -7.23
CA ARG A 209 -20.87 -4.35 -6.93
C ARG A 209 -21.52 -5.53 -6.19
N VAL A 210 -21.01 -6.72 -6.45
CA VAL A 210 -21.46 -7.96 -5.81
C VAL A 210 -20.81 -8.08 -4.42
N PRO A 211 -21.53 -8.50 -3.38
CA PRO A 211 -20.95 -8.70 -2.05
C PRO A 211 -19.95 -9.88 -2.03
N CYS A 212 -19.05 -9.85 -1.07
CA CYS A 212 -18.08 -10.91 -0.84
C CYS A 212 -18.80 -12.23 -0.50
N HIS A 213 -18.35 -13.32 -1.13
CA HIS A 213 -18.80 -14.68 -0.85
C HIS A 213 -17.76 -15.50 -0.07
N TYR A 214 -16.82 -14.82 0.56
CA TYR A 214 -15.85 -15.41 1.51
C TYR A 214 -15.01 -16.57 0.95
N CYS A 215 -14.59 -16.47 -0.29
CA CYS A 215 -13.75 -17.51 -0.94
C CYS A 215 -12.29 -17.55 -0.45
N GLY A 216 -11.80 -16.51 0.23
CA GLY A 216 -10.42 -16.42 0.73
C GLY A 216 -9.33 -16.29 -0.35
N HIS A 217 -9.69 -15.91 -1.58
CA HIS A 217 -8.76 -15.85 -2.72
C HIS A 217 -8.44 -14.41 -3.17
N CYS A 218 -8.52 -13.42 -2.28
CA CYS A 218 -8.36 -12.00 -2.64
C CYS A 218 -7.03 -11.69 -3.31
N GLY A 219 -5.92 -12.29 -2.87
CA GLY A 219 -4.60 -12.14 -3.49
C GLY A 219 -4.48 -12.65 -4.93
N ARG A 220 -5.54 -13.28 -5.47
CA ARG A 220 -5.64 -13.72 -6.87
C ARG A 220 -6.49 -12.77 -7.73
N VAL A 221 -6.77 -11.57 -7.24
CA VAL A 221 -7.76 -10.62 -7.75
C VAL A 221 -9.21 -11.12 -7.58
N CYS A 222 -10.08 -10.26 -7.07
CA CYS A 222 -11.48 -10.61 -6.83
C CYS A 222 -12.26 -10.63 -8.15
N ASN A 223 -12.72 -11.79 -8.59
CA ASN A 223 -13.45 -11.95 -9.84
C ASN A 223 -14.88 -11.41 -9.82
N VAL A 224 -15.46 -11.22 -8.63
CA VAL A 224 -16.80 -10.63 -8.46
C VAL A 224 -16.75 -9.14 -8.11
N GLY A 225 -15.54 -8.57 -7.95
CA GLY A 225 -15.38 -7.14 -7.65
C GLY A 225 -15.79 -6.72 -6.23
N ALA A 226 -15.99 -7.67 -5.30
CA ALA A 226 -16.30 -7.36 -3.90
C ALA A 226 -15.13 -6.65 -3.22
N SER A 227 -13.90 -7.14 -3.41
CA SER A 227 -12.68 -6.47 -2.95
C SER A 227 -12.32 -5.32 -3.88
N PHE A 228 -11.88 -4.21 -3.29
CA PHE A 228 -11.51 -3.03 -4.07
C PHE A 228 -10.25 -3.25 -4.89
N SER A 229 -10.35 -2.88 -6.16
CA SER A 229 -9.21 -2.61 -7.04
C SER A 229 -9.54 -1.44 -7.96
N SER A 230 -8.52 -0.73 -8.44
CA SER A 230 -8.71 0.39 -9.36
C SER A 230 -9.49 -0.05 -10.62
N VAL A 231 -9.16 -1.22 -11.18
CA VAL A 231 -9.85 -1.78 -12.36
C VAL A 231 -11.27 -2.26 -12.07
N GLY A 232 -11.60 -2.58 -10.85
CA GLY A 232 -12.93 -3.07 -10.46
C GLY A 232 -13.90 -1.97 -10.01
N ALA A 233 -13.39 -0.85 -9.51
CA ALA A 233 -14.22 0.15 -8.84
C ALA A 233 -14.02 1.61 -9.32
N LEU A 234 -12.88 1.96 -9.90
CA LEU A 234 -12.59 3.33 -10.32
C LEU A 234 -12.60 3.49 -11.84
N LEU A 235 -11.72 2.76 -12.53
CA LEU A 235 -11.54 2.95 -13.98
C LEU A 235 -12.80 2.72 -14.81
N PRO A 236 -13.69 1.75 -14.49
CA PRO A 236 -14.95 1.62 -15.22
C PRO A 236 -15.86 2.84 -15.12
N ILE A 237 -15.80 3.59 -14.02
CA ILE A 237 -16.55 4.84 -13.84
C ILE A 237 -15.94 5.93 -14.74
N ALA A 238 -14.62 6.06 -14.73
CA ALA A 238 -13.90 7.01 -15.56
C ALA A 238 -14.10 6.72 -17.06
N GLU A 239 -14.04 5.46 -17.49
CA GLU A 239 -14.27 5.03 -18.87
C GLU A 239 -15.68 5.41 -19.37
N LYS A 240 -16.71 5.25 -18.52
CA LYS A 240 -18.10 5.61 -18.83
C LYS A 240 -18.31 7.11 -19.10
N THR A 241 -17.45 7.99 -18.60
CA THR A 241 -17.53 9.44 -18.87
C THR A 241 -17.14 9.80 -20.31
N GLY A 242 -16.43 8.92 -21.02
CA GLY A 242 -15.83 9.22 -22.33
C GLY A 242 -14.65 10.20 -22.27
N ASN A 243 -14.16 10.52 -21.06
CA ASN A 243 -13.07 11.47 -20.84
C ASN A 243 -11.71 10.81 -20.58
N LEU A 244 -11.67 9.48 -20.33
CA LEU A 244 -10.44 8.74 -20.07
C LEU A 244 -9.88 8.12 -21.35
N THR A 245 -8.60 8.38 -21.62
CA THR A 245 -7.77 7.61 -22.55
C THR A 245 -6.71 6.87 -21.74
N THR A 246 -6.62 5.55 -21.86
CA THR A 246 -5.57 4.76 -21.19
C THR A 246 -4.54 4.29 -22.21
N ARG A 247 -3.25 4.63 -21.99
CA ARG A 247 -2.11 4.14 -22.75
C ARG A 247 -1.35 3.12 -21.90
N THR A 248 -1.50 1.86 -22.22
CA THR A 248 -0.77 0.74 -21.58
C THR A 248 0.61 0.53 -22.20
N ASN A 249 1.45 -0.26 -21.53
CA ASN A 249 2.83 -0.53 -21.94
C ASN A 249 3.69 0.74 -22.09
N ALA A 250 3.39 1.79 -21.35
CA ALA A 250 4.07 3.08 -21.35
C ALA A 250 5.03 3.16 -20.16
N VAL A 251 6.29 2.84 -20.36
CA VAL A 251 7.34 2.97 -19.33
C VAL A 251 7.77 4.43 -19.28
N VAL A 252 7.22 5.19 -18.36
CA VAL A 252 7.52 6.62 -18.24
C VAL A 252 8.97 6.79 -17.79
N TRP A 253 9.69 7.60 -18.55
CA TRP A 253 11.07 7.95 -18.27
C TRP A 253 11.20 9.26 -17.51
N LYS A 254 10.59 10.34 -18.04
CA LYS A 254 10.72 11.68 -17.47
C LYS A 254 9.54 12.59 -17.82
N VAL A 255 9.37 13.62 -17.02
CA VAL A 255 8.54 14.80 -17.30
C VAL A 255 9.46 15.92 -17.78
N THR A 256 9.07 16.68 -18.80
CA THR A 256 9.80 17.85 -19.27
C THR A 256 9.11 19.13 -18.80
N ALA A 257 9.87 20.21 -18.64
CA ALA A 257 9.34 21.54 -18.37
C ALA A 257 9.64 22.50 -19.52
N ASP A 258 8.87 23.57 -19.60
CA ASP A 258 9.16 24.72 -20.47
C ASP A 258 10.05 25.76 -19.76
N LYS A 259 10.37 26.85 -20.45
CA LYS A 259 11.21 27.93 -19.92
C LYS A 259 10.52 28.75 -18.81
N GLU A 260 9.22 28.64 -18.68
CA GLU A 260 8.40 29.27 -17.64
C GLU A 260 8.23 28.38 -16.41
N ASN A 261 9.04 27.31 -16.27
CA ASN A 261 8.94 26.33 -15.20
C ASN A 261 7.56 25.67 -15.08
N ARG A 262 6.94 25.35 -16.23
CA ARG A 262 5.70 24.57 -16.29
C ARG A 262 5.98 23.19 -16.87
N ALA A 263 5.42 22.15 -16.26
CA ALA A 263 5.46 20.81 -16.82
C ALA A 263 4.74 20.80 -18.17
N LYS A 264 5.43 20.37 -19.22
CA LYS A 264 4.99 20.46 -20.62
C LYS A 264 4.56 19.12 -21.19
N SER A 265 5.38 18.08 -20.95
CA SER A 265 5.17 16.77 -21.55
C SER A 265 5.63 15.64 -20.66
N VAL A 266 5.20 14.43 -21.01
CA VAL A 266 5.68 13.18 -20.44
C VAL A 266 6.32 12.35 -21.55
N VAL A 267 7.58 11.98 -21.35
CA VAL A 267 8.34 11.10 -22.25
C VAL A 267 8.32 9.69 -21.69
N PHE A 268 7.93 8.74 -22.52
CA PHE A 268 7.89 7.32 -22.14
C PHE A 268 8.45 6.43 -23.26
N ILE A 269 8.80 5.22 -22.91
CA ILE A 269 9.23 4.18 -23.84
C ILE A 269 8.11 3.16 -23.96
N ASP A 270 7.63 2.92 -25.16
CA ASP A 270 6.70 1.81 -25.41
C ASP A 270 7.40 0.48 -25.10
N ARG A 271 6.83 -0.26 -24.17
CA ARG A 271 7.42 -1.50 -23.64
C ARG A 271 7.63 -2.57 -24.71
N ILE A 272 6.77 -2.58 -25.72
CA ILE A 272 6.76 -3.62 -26.77
C ILE A 272 7.64 -3.20 -27.95
N THR A 273 7.43 -2.00 -28.48
CA THR A 273 8.12 -1.51 -29.68
C THR A 273 9.48 -0.88 -29.41
N ARG A 274 9.77 -0.54 -28.14
CA ARG A 274 10.97 0.19 -27.68
C ARG A 274 11.07 1.62 -28.23
N ARG A 275 10.03 2.15 -28.85
CA ARG A 275 10.01 3.53 -29.35
C ARG A 275 9.85 4.50 -28.19
N VAL A 276 10.58 5.61 -28.28
CA VAL A 276 10.40 6.76 -27.40
C VAL A 276 9.22 7.57 -27.94
N GLU A 277 8.25 7.83 -27.07
CA GLU A 277 7.05 8.61 -27.38
C GLU A 277 6.92 9.77 -26.38
N GLU A 278 6.26 10.84 -26.81
CA GLU A 278 6.03 12.02 -26.00
C GLU A 278 4.55 12.45 -26.10
N VAL A 279 3.98 12.80 -24.95
CA VAL A 279 2.58 13.26 -24.85
C VAL A 279 2.51 14.55 -24.04
N TYR A 280 1.51 15.36 -24.33
CA TYR A 280 1.39 16.71 -23.81
C TYR A 280 0.13 16.87 -22.93
N GLY A 281 0.26 17.61 -21.83
CA GLY A 281 -0.84 17.93 -20.93
C GLY A 281 -0.69 19.30 -20.31
N LYS A 282 -1.81 19.98 -20.04
CA LYS A 282 -1.80 21.25 -19.31
C LYS A 282 -1.40 21.04 -17.85
N VAL A 283 -1.76 19.90 -17.27
CA VAL A 283 -1.39 19.49 -15.92
C VAL A 283 -0.83 18.06 -15.96
N ILE A 284 0.22 17.81 -15.17
CA ILE A 284 0.83 16.49 -15.01
C ILE A 284 0.61 16.02 -13.57
N VAL A 285 0.02 14.83 -13.41
CA VAL A 285 -0.17 14.17 -12.10
C VAL A 285 0.66 12.89 -12.07
N VAL A 286 1.56 12.79 -11.11
CA VAL A 286 2.42 11.62 -10.91
C VAL A 286 1.87 10.79 -9.75
N GLY A 287 1.45 9.56 -10.05
CA GLY A 287 0.89 8.59 -9.11
C GLY A 287 1.38 7.18 -9.39
N ALA A 288 2.67 7.05 -9.73
CA ALA A 288 3.30 5.80 -10.14
C ALA A 288 3.66 4.86 -8.97
N GLY A 289 3.47 5.33 -7.74
CA GLY A 289 3.93 4.71 -6.50
C GLY A 289 5.27 5.30 -6.05
N THR A 290 5.43 5.47 -4.74
CA THR A 290 6.49 6.27 -4.08
C THR A 290 7.84 6.26 -4.79
N LEU A 291 8.44 5.10 -4.95
CA LEU A 291 9.79 4.96 -5.50
C LEU A 291 9.83 5.12 -7.03
N ASP A 292 8.82 4.65 -7.76
CA ASP A 292 8.75 4.86 -9.22
C ASP A 292 8.48 6.35 -9.54
N THR A 293 7.63 7.03 -8.76
CA THR A 293 7.41 8.48 -8.84
C THR A 293 8.71 9.25 -8.62
N THR A 294 9.43 8.92 -7.56
CA THR A 294 10.75 9.53 -7.26
C THR A 294 11.76 9.28 -8.37
N ARG A 295 11.81 8.06 -8.91
CA ARG A 295 12.68 7.70 -10.02
C ARG A 295 12.38 8.55 -11.27
N ILE A 296 11.10 8.73 -11.60
CA ILE A 296 10.68 9.55 -12.76
C ILE A 296 11.13 10.99 -12.56
N LEU A 297 10.85 11.59 -11.40
CA LEU A 297 11.18 12.99 -11.12
C LEU A 297 12.68 13.24 -11.04
N LEU A 298 13.46 12.34 -10.45
CA LEU A 298 14.93 12.42 -10.41
C LEU A 298 15.57 12.22 -11.79
N ASN A 299 14.97 11.44 -12.70
CA ASN A 299 15.41 11.31 -14.09
C ASN A 299 14.93 12.47 -14.98
N SER A 300 14.04 13.32 -14.51
CA SER A 300 13.51 14.48 -15.23
C SER A 300 14.48 15.67 -15.15
N LYS A 301 15.71 15.44 -15.59
CA LYS A 301 16.79 16.43 -15.58
C LYS A 301 16.81 17.30 -16.83
N SER A 302 17.20 18.55 -16.67
CA SER A 302 17.54 19.52 -17.71
C SER A 302 18.60 20.48 -17.18
N ASP A 303 19.07 21.43 -18.00
CA ASP A 303 20.02 22.45 -17.56
C ASP A 303 19.42 23.29 -16.42
N ASP A 304 18.13 23.60 -16.48
CA ASP A 304 17.42 24.36 -15.44
C ASP A 304 17.08 23.49 -14.20
N HIS A 305 17.06 22.17 -14.35
CA HIS A 305 16.73 21.21 -13.29
C HIS A 305 17.76 20.07 -13.18
N PRO A 306 19.05 20.36 -12.87
CA PRO A 306 20.12 19.37 -12.91
C PRO A 306 19.96 18.24 -11.88
N ASN A 307 19.23 18.49 -10.78
CA ASN A 307 19.01 17.54 -9.68
C ASN A 307 17.65 16.83 -9.75
N GLY A 308 16.94 16.91 -10.90
CA GLY A 308 15.57 16.42 -11.09
C GLY A 308 14.55 17.56 -11.10
N LEU A 309 13.43 17.34 -11.78
CA LEU A 309 12.42 18.35 -12.00
C LEU A 309 11.81 18.84 -10.68
N GLY A 310 11.81 20.16 -10.49
CA GLY A 310 11.21 20.78 -9.31
C GLY A 310 11.94 20.51 -7.98
N ASN A 311 13.22 20.15 -8.03
CA ASN A 311 14.02 19.79 -6.86
C ASN A 311 15.03 20.89 -6.45
N SER A 312 14.58 22.13 -6.36
CA SER A 312 15.41 23.26 -5.90
C SER A 312 15.85 23.09 -4.45
N SER A 313 14.97 22.51 -3.60
CA SER A 313 15.23 22.22 -2.19
C SER A 313 16.25 21.07 -1.98
N GLY A 314 16.49 20.22 -2.98
CA GLY A 314 17.32 19.02 -2.83
C GLY A 314 16.75 17.94 -1.91
N VAL A 315 15.44 17.99 -1.59
CA VAL A 315 14.79 17.00 -0.71
C VAL A 315 14.18 15.82 -1.46
N LEU A 316 14.03 15.90 -2.78
CA LEU A 316 13.51 14.80 -3.59
C LEU A 316 14.42 13.58 -3.45
N GLY A 317 13.83 12.45 -3.10
CA GLY A 317 14.54 11.19 -2.82
C GLY A 317 14.88 10.99 -1.35
N LYS A 318 14.89 12.02 -0.52
CA LYS A 318 15.21 11.96 0.92
C LYS A 318 13.97 11.71 1.78
N TYR A 319 14.20 11.42 3.07
CA TYR A 319 13.16 11.18 4.07
C TYR A 319 12.24 10.01 3.73
N PHE A 320 12.82 9.00 3.10
CA PHE A 320 12.09 7.74 2.91
C PHE A 320 11.63 7.19 4.25
N CYS A 321 10.38 6.78 4.31
CA CYS A 321 9.80 6.10 5.46
C CYS A 321 8.88 4.97 5.01
N GLU A 322 8.63 4.05 5.92
CA GLU A 322 7.71 2.93 5.80
C GLU A 322 7.38 2.38 7.19
N GLN A 323 6.97 1.13 7.30
CA GLN A 323 6.81 0.46 8.58
C GLN A 323 7.83 -0.66 8.72
N ILE A 324 8.47 -0.74 9.91
CA ILE A 324 9.28 -1.90 10.25
C ILE A 324 8.37 -3.08 10.63
N MET A 325 8.51 -4.20 9.91
CA MET A 325 7.87 -5.45 10.26
C MET A 325 8.72 -6.16 11.32
N ALA A 326 8.47 -5.82 12.59
CA ALA A 326 9.35 -6.15 13.70
C ALA A 326 9.39 -7.64 14.01
N GLY A 327 8.23 -8.28 14.12
CA GLY A 327 8.11 -9.68 14.45
C GLY A 327 6.85 -10.32 13.88
N SER A 328 6.74 -11.62 14.05
CA SER A 328 5.51 -12.36 13.83
C SER A 328 5.43 -13.58 14.74
N ILE A 329 4.24 -13.91 15.21
CA ILE A 329 3.98 -15.05 16.06
C ILE A 329 2.78 -15.84 15.55
N SER A 330 2.82 -17.15 15.71
CA SER A 330 1.71 -18.05 15.37
C SER A 330 1.54 -19.07 16.47
N GLY A 331 0.33 -19.37 16.84
CA GLY A 331 0.03 -20.34 17.88
C GLY A 331 -1.30 -21.04 17.67
N ILE A 332 -1.49 -22.08 18.45
CA ILE A 332 -2.68 -22.91 18.48
C ILE A 332 -3.52 -22.53 19.71
N ILE A 333 -4.82 -22.45 19.54
CA ILE A 333 -5.77 -22.31 20.63
C ILE A 333 -6.20 -23.72 21.07
N PRO A 334 -5.70 -24.24 22.23
CA PRO A 334 -5.85 -25.65 22.60
C PRO A 334 -7.30 -26.13 22.66
N ARG A 335 -8.22 -25.28 23.16
CA ARG A 335 -9.64 -25.63 23.31
C ARG A 335 -10.40 -25.81 21.99
N LEU A 336 -9.80 -25.39 20.85
CA LEU A 336 -10.36 -25.60 19.52
C LEU A 336 -9.84 -26.89 18.86
N LYS A 337 -8.85 -27.55 19.45
CA LYS A 337 -8.26 -28.77 18.87
C LYS A 337 -9.32 -29.87 18.75
N GLY A 338 -9.44 -30.43 17.57
CA GLY A 338 -10.43 -31.45 17.25
C GLY A 338 -11.85 -30.94 16.99
N ASN A 339 -12.11 -29.65 17.21
CA ASN A 339 -13.41 -29.00 16.98
C ASN A 339 -13.41 -28.17 15.67
N ALA A 340 -12.65 -28.59 14.69
CA ALA A 340 -12.54 -27.86 13.43
C ALA A 340 -13.88 -27.72 12.75
N ASN A 341 -14.30 -26.49 12.48
CA ASN A 341 -15.42 -26.22 11.61
C ASN A 341 -15.05 -26.64 10.18
N ARG A 342 -15.89 -27.43 9.55
CA ARG A 342 -15.61 -28.03 8.23
C ARG A 342 -15.87 -27.08 7.05
N GLY A 343 -16.21 -25.82 7.30
CA GLY A 343 -16.46 -24.88 6.23
C GLY A 343 -16.61 -23.45 6.72
N GLY A 344 -16.03 -22.51 6.00
CA GLY A 344 -16.48 -21.14 5.99
C GLY A 344 -15.78 -20.13 6.90
N ASP A 345 -14.69 -20.46 7.57
CA ASP A 345 -13.91 -19.47 8.34
C ASP A 345 -12.87 -18.72 7.51
N ALA A 346 -13.09 -18.57 6.20
CA ALA A 346 -12.22 -17.77 5.37
C ALA A 346 -12.61 -16.29 5.45
N HIS A 347 -11.63 -15.43 5.68
CA HIS A 347 -11.80 -13.99 5.60
C HIS A 347 -11.36 -13.45 4.23
N PRO A 348 -11.95 -12.34 3.75
CA PRO A 348 -11.29 -11.53 2.76
C PRO A 348 -9.98 -10.98 3.35
N GLU A 349 -8.99 -10.69 2.50
CA GLU A 349 -7.81 -9.96 2.94
C GLU A 349 -8.22 -8.63 3.60
N GLY A 350 -7.48 -8.21 4.64
CA GLY A 350 -7.86 -7.08 5.46
C GLY A 350 -8.98 -7.34 6.47
N GLY A 351 -9.62 -8.52 6.42
CA GLY A 351 -10.41 -9.07 7.51
C GLY A 351 -9.50 -9.54 8.66
N GLY A 352 -10.06 -10.28 9.62
CA GLY A 352 -9.32 -10.72 10.80
C GLY A 352 -9.31 -9.67 11.90
N ILE A 353 -8.20 -9.52 12.61
CA ILE A 353 -8.08 -8.59 13.74
C ILE A 353 -6.99 -7.55 13.53
N TYR A 354 -7.21 -6.39 14.13
CA TYR A 354 -6.23 -5.33 14.26
C TYR A 354 -6.13 -4.90 15.73
N ILE A 355 -4.90 -4.68 16.22
CA ILE A 355 -4.64 -4.08 17.53
C ILE A 355 -3.99 -2.72 17.26
N PRO A 356 -4.75 -1.62 17.43
CA PRO A 356 -4.22 -0.28 17.26
C PRO A 356 -3.09 0.02 18.23
N ARG A 357 -2.21 0.93 17.87
CA ARG A 357 -1.15 1.46 18.71
C ARG A 357 -1.67 1.81 20.10
N PHE A 358 -0.99 1.35 21.14
CA PHE A 358 -1.24 1.68 22.55
C PHE A 358 0.01 2.22 23.25
N ARG A 359 1.20 2.10 22.64
CA ARG A 359 2.45 2.70 23.13
C ARG A 359 2.53 4.19 22.78
N ASN A 360 3.17 4.95 23.66
CA ASN A 360 3.44 6.40 23.46
C ASN A 360 2.19 7.23 23.12
N LEU A 361 1.03 6.87 23.68
CA LEU A 361 -0.20 7.67 23.59
C LEU A 361 -0.33 8.64 24.76
N LYS A 362 -0.29 8.13 25.99
CA LYS A 362 -0.35 8.92 27.24
C LYS A 362 1.04 9.01 27.87
N GLU A 363 1.65 7.87 28.11
CA GLU A 363 2.98 7.75 28.69
C GLU A 363 4.00 7.56 27.57
N GLN A 364 5.09 8.32 27.63
CA GLN A 364 6.17 8.22 26.65
C GLN A 364 7.21 7.20 27.12
N ARG A 365 7.58 6.31 26.24
CA ARG A 365 8.73 5.42 26.41
C ARG A 365 10.04 6.23 26.36
N LYS A 366 11.07 5.77 27.06
CA LYS A 366 12.39 6.41 27.05
C LYS A 366 13.31 5.88 25.96
N ASP A 367 13.04 4.68 25.45
CA ASP A 367 13.90 3.92 24.54
C ASP A 367 13.48 4.07 23.06
N PHE A 368 12.25 4.49 22.79
CA PHE A 368 11.79 4.81 21.43
C PHE A 368 10.62 5.79 21.41
N VAL A 369 10.52 6.54 20.32
CA VAL A 369 9.35 7.37 19.96
C VAL A 369 8.47 6.67 18.94
N ARG A 370 7.29 7.24 18.59
CA ARG A 370 6.29 6.64 17.72
C ARG A 370 5.66 5.40 18.36
N GLY A 371 5.29 4.41 17.55
CA GLY A 371 4.68 3.19 18.04
C GLY A 371 4.39 2.19 16.94
N TYR A 372 3.68 1.15 17.32
CA TYR A 372 3.34 0.03 16.45
C TYR A 372 1.91 -0.45 16.68
N GLY A 373 1.34 -1.04 15.64
CA GLY A 373 0.11 -1.82 15.68
C GLY A 373 0.36 -3.28 15.33
N PHE A 374 -0.67 -4.09 15.49
CA PHE A 374 -0.60 -5.50 15.09
C PHE A 374 -1.73 -5.85 14.13
N GLU A 375 -1.40 -6.55 13.08
CA GLU A 375 -2.36 -7.17 12.17
C GLU A 375 -2.28 -8.68 12.31
N GLY A 376 -3.43 -9.33 12.31
CA GLY A 376 -3.47 -10.77 12.47
C GLY A 376 -4.81 -11.37 12.10
N GLY A 377 -4.89 -12.67 12.30
CA GLY A 377 -6.12 -13.40 12.08
C GLY A 377 -5.95 -14.87 12.36
N GLY A 378 -7.10 -15.53 12.47
CA GLY A 378 -7.19 -16.96 12.70
C GLY A 378 -8.25 -17.59 11.82
N GLY A 379 -8.33 -18.92 11.85
CA GLY A 379 -9.31 -19.67 11.10
C GLY A 379 -8.71 -20.63 10.08
N SER A 380 -9.49 -20.97 9.08
CA SER A 380 -9.10 -21.93 8.06
C SER A 380 -8.39 -21.28 6.87
N SER A 381 -7.40 -21.97 6.32
CA SER A 381 -6.69 -21.55 5.12
C SER A 381 -6.62 -22.69 4.12
N GLU A 382 -6.75 -22.39 2.83
CA GLU A 382 -6.56 -23.35 1.74
C GLU A 382 -5.19 -24.05 1.82
N PHE A 383 -4.20 -23.36 2.40
CA PHE A 383 -2.86 -23.89 2.67
C PHE A 383 -2.59 -23.85 4.17
N PRO A 384 -2.77 -24.96 4.89
CA PRO A 384 -2.45 -25.01 6.30
C PRO A 384 -0.92 -24.92 6.51
N GLY A 385 -0.38 -23.69 6.50
CA GLY A 385 1.05 -23.44 6.64
C GLY A 385 1.66 -24.02 7.92
N PHE A 386 0.84 -24.12 8.97
CA PHE A 386 1.19 -24.77 10.23
C PHE A 386 1.54 -26.26 10.08
N ALA A 387 0.99 -26.95 9.06
CA ALA A 387 1.23 -28.36 8.85
C ALA A 387 2.74 -28.70 8.66
N ARG A 388 3.53 -27.74 8.18
CA ARG A 388 4.99 -27.90 8.07
C ARG A 388 5.71 -28.05 9.42
N LYS A 389 5.02 -27.74 10.52
CA LYS A 389 5.54 -27.80 11.89
C LYS A 389 5.02 -28.99 12.67
N ILE A 390 4.11 -29.78 12.09
CA ILE A 390 3.61 -31.03 12.66
C ILE A 390 4.52 -32.15 12.19
N PRO A 391 5.11 -32.95 13.09
CA PRO A 391 5.94 -34.09 12.73
C PRO A 391 5.10 -35.24 12.16
N GLY A 392 5.73 -36.14 11.41
CA GLY A 392 5.09 -37.34 10.89
C GLY A 392 4.79 -37.31 9.39
N PHE A 393 4.16 -38.36 8.92
CA PHE A 393 3.77 -38.57 7.53
C PHE A 393 2.55 -39.52 7.43
N GLY A 394 2.00 -39.71 6.24
CA GLY A 394 0.91 -40.66 5.98
C GLY A 394 -0.45 -40.26 6.55
N ALA A 395 -1.22 -41.23 7.00
CA ALA A 395 -2.59 -41.03 7.49
C ALA A 395 -2.61 -40.29 8.84
N GLU A 396 -1.76 -40.70 9.78
CA GLU A 396 -1.64 -40.07 11.09
C GLU A 396 -1.30 -38.59 11.02
N PHE A 397 -0.35 -38.22 10.15
CA PHE A 397 -0.02 -36.81 9.88
C PHE A 397 -1.23 -36.03 9.37
N LYS A 398 -2.01 -36.62 8.43
CA LYS A 398 -3.21 -35.96 7.89
C LYS A 398 -4.27 -35.77 8.97
N ASP A 399 -4.42 -36.72 9.87
CA ASP A 399 -5.38 -36.65 10.97
C ASP A 399 -4.94 -35.62 12.03
N GLU A 400 -3.66 -35.53 12.33
CA GLU A 400 -3.15 -34.44 13.17
C GLU A 400 -3.36 -33.07 12.50
N VAL A 401 -3.09 -32.90 11.21
CA VAL A 401 -3.38 -31.64 10.50
C VAL A 401 -4.86 -31.28 10.59
N LYS A 402 -5.78 -32.24 10.48
CA LYS A 402 -7.22 -31.99 10.63
C LYS A 402 -7.58 -31.53 12.04
N LYS A 403 -6.96 -32.09 13.09
CA LYS A 403 -7.20 -31.68 14.48
C LYS A 403 -6.80 -30.22 14.75
N TYR A 404 -5.77 -29.71 14.07
CA TYR A 404 -5.27 -28.35 14.21
C TYR A 404 -5.88 -27.37 13.22
N TYR A 405 -6.69 -27.85 12.28
CA TYR A 405 -7.31 -26.97 11.29
C TYR A 405 -8.27 -25.99 12.00
N ALA A 406 -8.24 -24.71 11.59
CA ALA A 406 -9.01 -23.61 12.20
C ALA A 406 -8.68 -23.27 13.69
N THR A 407 -7.62 -23.88 14.25
CA THR A 407 -7.18 -23.57 15.64
C THR A 407 -6.09 -22.53 15.68
N VAL A 408 -5.46 -22.23 14.55
CA VAL A 408 -4.27 -21.36 14.47
C VAL A 408 -4.68 -19.90 14.41
N ILE A 409 -3.99 -19.09 15.21
CA ILE A 409 -3.99 -17.63 15.10
C ILE A 409 -2.57 -17.16 14.86
N SER A 410 -2.43 -16.13 14.01
CA SER A 410 -1.15 -15.52 13.69
C SER A 410 -1.24 -14.01 13.76
N MET A 411 -0.14 -13.34 14.12
CA MET A 411 -0.08 -11.90 14.24
C MET A 411 1.30 -11.39 13.84
N GLY A 412 1.33 -10.27 13.12
CA GLY A 412 2.54 -9.52 12.77
C GLY A 412 2.48 -8.10 13.32
N SER A 413 3.63 -7.49 13.56
CA SER A 413 3.73 -6.11 14.06
C SER A 413 4.24 -5.17 12.97
N PHE A 414 3.65 -3.98 12.94
CA PHE A 414 3.99 -2.88 12.03
C PHE A 414 4.32 -1.65 12.86
N GLY A 415 5.60 -1.27 12.87
CA GLY A 415 6.08 -0.12 13.62
C GLY A 415 6.42 1.06 12.70
N GLU A 416 6.07 2.27 13.12
CA GLU A 416 6.32 3.48 12.36
C GLU A 416 7.81 3.81 12.30
N VAL A 417 8.36 3.98 11.10
CA VAL A 417 9.73 4.43 10.88
C VAL A 417 9.79 5.95 10.90
N VAL A 418 10.68 6.51 11.71
CA VAL A 418 10.92 7.96 11.74
C VAL A 418 11.62 8.40 10.45
N PRO A 419 11.06 9.35 9.70
CA PRO A 419 11.67 9.86 8.48
C PRO A 419 12.98 10.59 8.78
N ARG A 420 14.06 10.17 8.14
CA ARG A 420 15.40 10.75 8.26
C ARG A 420 15.97 11.03 6.87
N ALA A 421 16.78 12.09 6.74
CA ALA A 421 17.40 12.45 5.46
C ALA A 421 18.36 11.36 4.94
N GLU A 422 18.99 10.63 5.85
CA GLU A 422 19.90 9.52 5.57
C GLU A 422 19.20 8.34 4.90
N ASN A 423 17.91 8.11 5.20
CA ASN A 423 17.09 7.15 4.50
C ASN A 423 16.60 7.79 3.19
N HIS A 424 17.28 7.48 2.10
CA HIS A 424 17.02 8.09 0.81
C HIS A 424 17.21 7.14 -0.37
N VAL A 425 16.77 7.59 -1.51
CA VAL A 425 17.05 7.00 -2.81
C VAL A 425 17.59 8.08 -3.76
N GLU A 426 18.51 7.67 -4.62
CA GLU A 426 19.12 8.53 -5.65
C GLU A 426 19.19 7.77 -6.98
N ILE A 427 19.53 8.47 -8.08
CA ILE A 427 19.77 7.80 -9.36
C ILE A 427 21.20 7.24 -9.39
N ASP A 428 21.32 5.95 -9.70
CA ASP A 428 22.60 5.35 -10.06
C ASP A 428 23.00 5.83 -11.47
N PRO A 429 24.14 6.52 -11.62
CA PRO A 429 24.54 7.08 -12.92
C PRO A 429 24.99 6.01 -13.93
N THR A 430 25.34 4.82 -13.46
CA THR A 430 25.99 3.77 -14.27
C THR A 430 25.04 2.64 -14.66
N VAL A 431 24.13 2.27 -13.78
CA VAL A 431 23.22 1.14 -14.00
C VAL A 431 21.91 1.62 -14.62
N ARG A 432 21.47 0.89 -15.64
CA ARG A 432 20.23 1.17 -16.37
C ARG A 432 19.35 -0.07 -16.43
N ASP A 433 18.05 0.15 -16.53
CA ASP A 433 17.10 -0.92 -16.79
C ASP A 433 17.10 -1.38 -18.26
N THR A 434 16.26 -2.37 -18.58
CA THR A 434 16.18 -2.91 -19.95
C THR A 434 15.66 -1.91 -20.98
N TRP A 435 15.14 -0.78 -20.57
CA TRP A 435 14.70 0.33 -21.45
C TRP A 435 15.75 1.45 -21.55
N GLY A 436 16.91 1.29 -20.89
CA GLY A 436 17.97 2.27 -20.88
C GLY A 436 17.77 3.42 -19.88
N ILE A 437 16.78 3.34 -19.00
CA ILE A 437 16.48 4.35 -18.00
C ILE A 437 17.36 4.11 -16.76
N PRO A 438 18.06 5.14 -16.22
CA PRO A 438 18.83 5.00 -14.97
C PRO A 438 17.97 4.50 -13.81
N VAL A 439 18.55 3.62 -12.97
CA VAL A 439 17.85 2.98 -11.87
C VAL A 439 18.03 3.71 -10.55
N LEU A 440 17.27 3.32 -9.52
CA LEU A 440 17.46 3.84 -8.17
C LEU A 440 18.57 3.10 -7.45
N LYS A 441 19.36 3.85 -6.68
CA LYS A 441 20.27 3.37 -5.64
C LYS A 441 19.62 3.64 -4.28
N PHE A 442 19.61 2.64 -3.41
CA PHE A 442 18.98 2.69 -2.10
C PHE A 442 20.00 2.85 -0.98
N GLU A 443 19.76 3.83 -0.11
CA GLU A 443 20.46 4.04 1.15
C GLU A 443 19.41 4.07 2.27
N VAL A 444 18.84 2.90 2.60
CA VAL A 444 17.75 2.74 3.57
C VAL A 444 18.12 1.68 4.59
N GLU A 445 17.99 2.02 5.88
CA GLU A 445 18.26 1.10 7.00
C GLU A 445 17.43 1.44 8.24
N TRP A 446 17.28 0.45 9.12
CA TRP A 446 16.64 0.66 10.41
C TRP A 446 17.58 1.37 11.38
N GLY A 447 17.07 2.40 12.07
CA GLY A 447 17.81 3.11 13.09
C GLY A 447 17.64 2.49 14.50
N PRO A 448 18.36 3.04 15.48
CA PRO A 448 18.24 2.59 16.87
C PRO A 448 16.81 2.68 17.42
N ASN A 449 16.05 3.72 17.03
CA ASN A 449 14.67 3.91 17.43
C ASN A 449 13.77 2.75 16.94
N GLU A 450 13.86 2.40 15.65
CA GLU A 450 13.06 1.34 15.03
C GLU A 450 13.45 -0.03 15.62
N LEU A 451 14.72 -0.26 15.89
CA LEU A 451 15.21 -1.52 16.49
C LEU A 451 14.77 -1.68 17.95
N ALA A 452 14.74 -0.59 18.73
CA ALA A 452 14.22 -0.61 20.10
C ALA A 452 12.70 -0.88 20.11
N MET A 453 11.96 -0.19 19.26
CA MET A 453 10.53 -0.39 19.07
C MET A 453 10.22 -1.83 18.60
N ALA A 454 11.03 -2.40 17.71
CA ALA A 454 10.86 -3.76 17.23
C ALA A 454 11.01 -4.80 18.35
N ARG A 455 11.96 -4.61 19.26
CA ARG A 455 12.11 -5.49 20.44
C ARG A 455 10.88 -5.43 21.33
N ASP A 456 10.41 -4.23 21.70
CA ASP A 456 9.19 -4.08 22.53
C ASP A 456 7.96 -4.70 21.84
N ALA A 457 7.84 -4.59 20.52
CA ALA A 457 6.73 -5.20 19.77
C ALA A 457 6.76 -6.73 19.82
N VAL A 458 7.95 -7.35 19.70
CA VAL A 458 8.14 -8.80 19.81
C VAL A 458 7.79 -9.29 21.21
N ASP A 459 8.35 -8.66 22.25
CA ASP A 459 8.07 -9.00 23.65
C ASP A 459 6.57 -8.88 23.97
N THR A 460 5.92 -7.86 23.42
CA THR A 460 4.48 -7.63 23.57
C THR A 460 3.65 -8.72 22.90
N GLN A 461 4.04 -9.19 21.71
CA GLN A 461 3.36 -10.31 21.03
C GLN A 461 3.45 -11.59 21.87
N GLU A 462 4.64 -11.92 22.35
CA GLU A 462 4.87 -13.10 23.20
C GLU A 462 4.06 -13.02 24.49
N GLU A 463 4.05 -11.86 25.16
CA GLU A 463 3.26 -11.63 26.37
C GLU A 463 1.77 -11.86 26.12
N MET A 464 1.22 -11.32 25.03
CA MET A 464 -0.20 -11.49 24.70
C MET A 464 -0.54 -12.96 24.44
N PHE A 465 0.27 -13.66 23.66
CA PHE A 465 0.03 -15.08 23.34
C PHE A 465 0.12 -15.96 24.60
N LYS A 466 1.16 -15.77 25.41
CA LYS A 466 1.34 -16.50 26.68
C LYS A 466 0.17 -16.28 27.63
N LYS A 467 -0.22 -15.01 27.88
CA LYS A 467 -1.33 -14.71 28.78
C LYS A 467 -2.69 -15.15 28.22
N ALA A 468 -2.86 -15.15 26.89
CA ALA A 468 -4.05 -15.69 26.26
C ALA A 468 -4.14 -17.23 26.29
N GLY A 469 -3.12 -17.93 26.77
CA GLY A 469 -3.09 -19.40 26.83
C GLY A 469 -2.96 -20.06 25.46
N ILE A 470 -2.25 -19.41 24.55
CA ILE A 470 -2.01 -19.89 23.18
C ILE A 470 -0.69 -20.64 23.13
N GLU A 471 -0.69 -21.86 22.60
CA GLU A 471 0.50 -22.66 22.36
C GLU A 471 1.25 -22.16 21.13
N VAL A 472 2.40 -21.50 21.35
CA VAL A 472 3.21 -20.96 20.24
C VAL A 472 3.83 -22.10 19.43
N ILE A 473 3.57 -22.09 18.12
CA ILE A 473 4.11 -23.06 17.15
C ILE A 473 5.16 -22.44 16.22
N GLY A 474 5.35 -21.14 16.27
CA GLY A 474 6.39 -20.44 15.54
C GLY A 474 6.38 -18.95 15.71
N GLU A 475 7.57 -18.42 15.69
CA GLU A 475 7.83 -17.00 15.86
C GLU A 475 9.03 -16.55 15.02
N ARG A 476 9.03 -15.28 14.69
CA ARG A 476 10.18 -14.55 14.14
C ARG A 476 10.41 -13.33 15.03
N LYS A 477 11.57 -13.27 15.66
CA LYS A 477 11.94 -12.22 16.62
C LYS A 477 12.82 -11.12 16.04
N THR A 478 13.19 -11.25 14.77
CA THR A 478 14.03 -10.27 14.09
C THR A 478 13.21 -9.47 13.07
N PRO A 479 13.47 -8.18 12.92
CA PRO A 479 12.80 -7.39 11.90
C PRO A 479 13.15 -7.87 10.49
N LEU A 480 12.22 -7.72 9.58
CA LEU A 480 12.44 -7.94 8.16
C LEU A 480 13.23 -6.75 7.57
N PRO A 481 13.98 -6.97 6.47
CA PRO A 481 14.67 -5.88 5.78
C PRO A 481 13.73 -4.78 5.31
N PRO A 482 14.24 -3.55 5.03
CA PRO A 482 13.47 -2.49 4.40
C PRO A 482 12.76 -2.94 3.11
N GLY A 483 11.57 -2.39 2.89
CA GLY A 483 10.70 -2.69 1.74
C GLY A 483 9.72 -3.84 1.96
N TRP A 484 9.87 -4.66 3.00
CA TRP A 484 8.99 -5.81 3.25
C TRP A 484 7.55 -5.42 3.62
N SER A 485 7.35 -4.25 4.22
CA SER A 485 5.99 -3.76 4.52
C SER A 485 5.20 -3.41 3.26
N ILE A 486 5.87 -3.15 2.13
CA ILE A 486 5.29 -2.66 0.86
C ILE A 486 4.64 -1.28 1.02
N HIS A 487 4.86 -0.61 2.13
CA HIS A 487 4.25 0.67 2.51
C HIS A 487 5.19 1.86 2.33
N SER A 488 6.05 1.82 1.29
CA SER A 488 6.99 2.88 0.96
C SER A 488 6.30 4.26 0.89
N ALA A 489 6.84 5.23 1.60
CA ALA A 489 6.32 6.59 1.73
C ALA A 489 7.46 7.62 1.83
N GLY A 490 7.13 8.91 1.82
CA GLY A 490 8.13 9.98 1.80
C GLY A 490 8.78 10.18 0.43
N THR A 491 9.98 10.74 0.39
CA THR A 491 10.80 11.00 -0.82
C THR A 491 10.41 12.21 -1.67
N ALA A 492 9.16 12.66 -1.65
CA ALA A 492 8.69 13.92 -2.25
C ALA A 492 7.74 14.62 -1.28
N ARG A 493 8.17 14.71 -0.01
CA ARG A 493 7.32 15.13 1.11
C ARG A 493 6.68 16.50 0.91
N MET A 494 5.45 16.66 1.41
CA MET A 494 4.79 17.96 1.44
C MET A 494 5.27 18.81 2.62
N GLY A 495 5.04 20.12 2.55
CA GLY A 495 5.35 21.07 3.59
C GLY A 495 4.91 22.49 3.23
N ASN A 496 5.01 23.42 4.18
CA ASN A 496 4.72 24.82 3.94
C ASN A 496 5.95 25.61 3.41
N ASP A 497 7.13 25.12 3.73
CA ASP A 497 8.39 25.74 3.37
C ASP A 497 9.00 25.04 2.14
N PRO A 498 9.18 25.78 1.02
CA PRO A 498 9.76 25.24 -0.22
C PRO A 498 11.24 24.83 -0.08
N GLU A 499 11.97 25.32 0.92
CA GLU A 499 13.38 24.95 1.12
C GLU A 499 13.51 23.56 1.77
N SER A 500 12.49 23.12 2.48
CA SER A 500 12.48 21.85 3.23
C SER A 500 11.46 20.83 2.75
N SER A 501 10.70 21.13 1.69
CA SER A 501 9.70 20.25 1.11
C SER A 501 9.67 20.33 -0.42
N TYR A 502 9.19 19.27 -1.05
CA TYR A 502 9.03 19.19 -2.50
C TYR A 502 7.62 19.66 -2.94
N LEU A 503 6.62 19.37 -2.12
CA LEU A 503 5.21 19.67 -2.39
C LEU A 503 4.63 20.61 -1.33
N ASN A 504 3.69 21.45 -1.77
CA ASN A 504 2.83 22.21 -0.86
C ASN A 504 1.68 21.36 -0.31
N LYS A 505 0.84 21.94 0.55
CA LYS A 505 -0.31 21.28 1.17
C LYS A 505 -1.40 20.75 0.22
N PHE A 506 -1.34 21.08 -1.06
CA PHE A 506 -2.24 20.60 -2.12
C PHE A 506 -1.63 19.52 -3.01
N ASN A 507 -0.53 18.90 -2.58
CA ASN A 507 0.24 17.93 -3.38
C ASN A 507 0.84 18.52 -4.68
N GLN A 508 0.93 19.84 -4.78
CA GLN A 508 1.48 20.58 -5.90
C GLN A 508 2.96 20.87 -5.66
N SER A 509 3.80 20.70 -6.67
CA SER A 509 5.21 21.08 -6.60
C SER A 509 5.35 22.57 -6.27
N HIS A 510 6.29 22.91 -5.38
CA HIS A 510 6.61 24.31 -5.10
C HIS A 510 7.18 25.03 -6.34
N ASP A 511 8.03 24.35 -7.10
CA ASP A 511 8.74 24.92 -8.25
C ASP A 511 7.91 24.87 -9.54
N ILE A 512 7.15 23.79 -9.76
CA ILE A 512 6.44 23.52 -11.02
C ILE A 512 4.94 23.53 -10.79
N LYS A 513 4.30 24.66 -11.08
CA LYS A 513 2.91 24.94 -10.65
C LYS A 513 1.83 24.01 -11.20
N ASN A 514 2.07 23.35 -12.32
CA ASN A 514 1.13 22.40 -12.94
C ASN A 514 1.59 20.92 -12.79
N LEU A 515 2.50 20.65 -11.86
CA LEU A 515 2.97 19.31 -11.49
C LEU A 515 2.44 18.93 -10.12
N PHE A 516 1.81 17.75 -10.01
CA PHE A 516 1.22 17.21 -8.79
C PHE A 516 1.72 15.79 -8.54
N VAL A 517 1.82 15.41 -7.26
CA VAL A 517 2.18 14.05 -6.85
C VAL A 517 1.12 13.54 -5.86
N THR A 518 0.50 12.39 -6.17
CA THR A 518 -0.70 11.92 -5.44
C THR A 518 -0.51 10.57 -4.73
N ASP A 519 0.65 9.93 -4.83
CA ASP A 519 0.95 8.70 -4.08
C ASP A 519 1.65 8.99 -2.74
N ALA A 520 2.04 7.94 -2.01
CA ALA A 520 2.62 8.10 -0.69
C ALA A 520 4.01 8.77 -0.66
N SER A 521 4.61 9.11 -1.80
CA SER A 521 5.84 9.91 -1.81
C SER A 521 5.64 11.29 -1.18
N CYS A 522 4.41 11.81 -1.15
CA CYS A 522 4.05 13.07 -0.52
C CYS A 522 4.00 13.03 1.02
N PHE A 523 4.04 11.85 1.64
CA PHE A 523 3.88 11.68 3.08
C PHE A 523 5.05 12.24 3.90
N LEU A 524 4.75 12.70 5.11
CA LEU A 524 5.75 13.14 6.09
C LEU A 524 6.09 12.05 7.12
N ASN A 525 5.18 11.11 7.32
CA ASN A 525 5.39 9.90 8.13
C ASN A 525 4.48 8.78 7.61
N SER A 526 4.75 7.54 8.01
CA SER A 526 3.97 6.38 7.59
C SER A 526 2.87 5.99 8.58
N SER A 527 2.95 6.45 9.84
CA SER A 527 2.19 5.86 10.95
C SER A 527 2.39 4.34 11.04
N GLU A 528 1.70 3.68 11.97
CA GLU A 528 1.60 2.21 12.00
C GLU A 528 0.46 1.68 11.12
N LYS A 529 -0.24 2.57 10.41
CA LYS A 529 -1.43 2.26 9.60
C LYS A 529 -1.11 2.10 8.12
N ASN A 530 -1.84 1.23 7.45
CA ASN A 530 -1.66 0.98 6.02
C ASN A 530 -1.97 2.24 5.20
N PRO A 531 -1.13 2.65 4.24
CA PRO A 531 -1.21 3.97 3.61
C PRO A 531 -2.29 4.13 2.54
N THR A 532 -2.86 3.04 2.02
CA THR A 532 -3.66 3.07 0.78
C THR A 532 -4.91 3.95 0.90
N LEU A 533 -5.63 3.92 2.03
CA LEU A 533 -6.81 4.76 2.23
C LEU A 533 -6.43 6.26 2.22
N THR A 534 -5.33 6.62 2.86
CA THR A 534 -4.81 8.00 2.87
C THR A 534 -4.35 8.44 1.47
N ILE A 535 -3.70 7.56 0.71
CA ILE A 535 -3.34 7.82 -0.69
C ILE A 535 -4.59 8.14 -1.53
N LEU A 536 -5.64 7.35 -1.40
CA LEU A 536 -6.90 7.57 -2.12
C LEU A 536 -7.55 8.90 -1.73
N ALA A 537 -7.59 9.22 -0.43
CA ALA A 537 -8.19 10.46 0.09
C ALA A 537 -7.41 11.70 -0.40
N LEU A 538 -6.08 11.71 -0.29
CA LEU A 538 -5.25 12.80 -0.78
C LEU A 538 -5.31 12.93 -2.31
N SER A 539 -5.37 11.82 -3.04
CA SER A 539 -5.50 11.83 -4.49
C SER A 539 -6.83 12.43 -4.94
N MET A 540 -7.94 12.11 -4.25
CA MET A 540 -9.25 12.71 -4.50
C MET A 540 -9.23 14.21 -4.20
N ARG A 541 -8.65 14.62 -3.06
CA ARG A 541 -8.49 16.01 -2.66
C ARG A 541 -7.69 16.82 -3.69
N THR A 542 -6.58 16.25 -4.15
CA THR A 542 -5.74 16.88 -5.19
C THR A 542 -6.48 17.04 -6.51
N ALA A 543 -7.24 16.03 -6.93
CA ALA A 543 -8.03 16.12 -8.15
C ALA A 543 -9.14 17.18 -8.08
N ASP A 544 -9.76 17.37 -6.90
CA ASP A 544 -10.72 18.44 -6.67
C ASP A 544 -10.04 19.82 -6.81
N TYR A 545 -8.87 19.99 -6.19
CA TYR A 545 -8.07 21.21 -6.29
C TYR A 545 -7.65 21.51 -7.74
N ILE A 546 -7.12 20.52 -8.48
CA ILE A 546 -6.75 20.68 -9.90
C ILE A 546 -7.93 21.16 -10.72
N ALA A 547 -9.09 20.53 -10.58
CA ALA A 547 -10.28 20.89 -11.36
C ALA A 547 -10.80 22.30 -11.03
N GLU A 548 -10.68 22.74 -9.80
CA GLU A 548 -11.00 24.10 -9.37
C GLU A 548 -10.02 25.12 -9.99
N GLN A 549 -8.72 24.87 -9.89
CA GLN A 549 -7.69 25.74 -10.46
C GLN A 549 -7.78 25.82 -11.99
N MET A 550 -8.11 24.70 -12.67
CA MET A 550 -8.31 24.70 -14.12
C MET A 550 -9.52 25.54 -14.55
N ARG A 551 -10.62 25.48 -13.79
CA ARG A 551 -11.78 26.34 -14.03
C ARG A 551 -11.48 27.83 -13.81
N ALA A 552 -10.59 28.13 -12.87
CA ALA A 552 -10.09 29.49 -12.61
C ALA A 552 -9.04 29.97 -13.63
N GLY A 553 -8.65 29.13 -14.62
CA GLY A 553 -7.67 29.49 -15.66
C GLY A 553 -6.20 29.44 -15.20
N ALA A 554 -5.90 28.85 -14.05
CA ALA A 554 -4.55 28.88 -13.47
C ALA A 554 -3.49 28.13 -14.29
N PHE A 555 -3.89 27.22 -15.19
CA PHE A 555 -3.00 26.40 -16.01
C PHE A 555 -3.25 26.60 -17.53
N GLY A 556 -3.79 27.74 -17.89
CA GLY A 556 -4.10 28.11 -19.28
C GLY A 556 -2.89 28.40 -20.15
#